data_a31d1a7d8cb872a89f731cde651f6f1d
#
_entry.id   a31d1a7d8cb872a89f731cde651f6f1d
#
_cell.length_a   1.000
_cell.length_b   1.000
_cell.length_c   1.000
_cell.angle_alpha   90.00
_cell.angle_beta   90.00
_cell.angle_gamma   90.00
#
_symmetry.space_group_name_H-M   'P 1'
#
loop_
_entity.id
_entity.type
_entity.pdbx_description
1 polymer ?
#
loop_
_entity_poly.entity_id
_entity_poly.type
_entity_poly.pdbx_seq_one_letter_code
_entity_poly.pdbx_strand_id
1 'polypeptide(L)'
;CKAALADGWRCIDEEGCEVMTKKNIKICLVGSSGGHLTHLYMLKPFWKDKNRFWVTFDKEDARSVLEGEKMYPCYFPTNRSLKALLINTKIAWNILRKEKPDLIISSGAAVAVPFFYLGKLFGAKLIYIEVFDRIDKPTITGKLVYPIVDRFIVQWEEQKKVYPKGINLGSIF
;
A
#
# COMPACT_ATOMS: atom_id res chain seq x y z
N CYS A 1 16.52 -3.23 2.26
CA CYS A 1 15.10 -3.46 1.94
C CYS A 1 14.86 -4.76 1.16
N LYS A 2 15.68 -5.05 0.12
CA LYS A 2 15.56 -6.28 -0.67
C LYS A 2 15.76 -7.56 0.15
N ALA A 3 16.68 -7.58 1.10
CA ALA A 3 16.97 -8.74 1.93
C ALA A 3 15.87 -9.02 2.97
N ALA A 4 15.35 -7.99 3.63
CA ALA A 4 14.28 -8.15 4.63
C ALA A 4 12.95 -8.61 4.03
N LEU A 5 12.72 -8.35 2.73
CA LEU A 5 11.53 -8.80 2.01
C LEU A 5 11.68 -10.22 1.43
N ALA A 6 12.92 -10.70 1.19
CA ALA A 6 13.18 -12.01 0.59
C ALA A 6 13.06 -13.17 1.59
N ASP A 7 13.37 -12.96 2.87
CA ASP A 7 13.43 -14.03 3.90
C ASP A 7 12.17 -14.19 4.74
N GLY A 8 10.99 -13.84 4.19
CA GLY A 8 9.70 -14.02 4.88
C GLY A 8 9.71 -13.38 6.26
N TRP A 9 9.65 -12.05 6.30
CA TRP A 9 9.35 -11.20 7.47
C TRP A 9 9.71 -11.79 8.84
N ARG A 10 10.98 -12.01 9.13
CA ARG A 10 11.46 -12.06 10.50
C ARG A 10 11.90 -10.66 10.90
N CYS A 11 10.96 -9.78 11.18
CA CYS A 11 11.26 -8.66 12.06
C CYS A 11 11.30 -9.21 13.47
N ILE A 12 12.49 -9.52 13.94
CA ILE A 12 12.77 -9.72 15.36
C ILE A 12 12.95 -8.30 15.89
N ASP A 13 11.86 -7.69 16.35
CA ASP A 13 11.96 -6.62 17.32
C ASP A 13 11.83 -7.24 18.71
N GLU A 14 12.44 -6.60 19.70
CA GLU A 14 12.56 -7.10 21.07
C GLU A 14 11.21 -7.26 21.81
N GLU A 15 10.08 -7.09 21.12
CA GLU A 15 8.72 -7.15 21.67
C GLU A 15 7.83 -8.26 21.06
N GLY A 16 8.40 -9.28 20.40
CA GLY A 16 7.65 -10.50 20.05
C GLY A 16 6.48 -10.31 19.06
N CYS A 17 6.67 -9.56 17.99
CA CYS A 17 5.65 -9.42 16.96
C CYS A 17 5.43 -10.73 16.19
N GLU A 18 4.31 -11.40 16.40
CA GLU A 18 3.83 -12.54 15.59
C GLU A 18 3.69 -12.12 14.13
N VAL A 19 4.70 -12.41 13.35
CA VAL A 19 4.67 -12.21 11.90
C VAL A 19 3.81 -13.30 11.28
N MET A 20 2.89 -12.89 10.43
CA MET A 20 1.95 -13.77 9.74
C MET A 20 2.66 -14.93 9.02
N THR A 21 2.72 -16.10 9.65
CA THR A 21 3.20 -17.37 9.08
C THR A 21 2.16 -18.04 8.19
N LYS A 22 1.12 -17.33 7.73
CA LYS A 22 0.19 -17.85 6.73
C LYS A 22 0.92 -18.06 5.41
N LYS A 23 1.14 -19.30 5.05
CA LYS A 23 1.81 -19.74 3.83
C LYS A 23 1.15 -19.23 2.52
N ASN A 24 -0.09 -18.74 2.60
CA ASN A 24 -0.89 -18.18 1.49
C ASN A 24 -1.59 -16.87 1.90
N ILE A 25 -0.85 -15.78 1.99
CA ILE A 25 -1.45 -14.45 2.18
C ILE A 25 -1.96 -13.91 0.85
N LYS A 26 -3.13 -13.24 0.89
CA LYS A 26 -3.68 -12.51 -0.24
C LYS A 26 -3.42 -11.02 -0.09
N ILE A 27 -2.76 -10.44 -1.07
CA ILE A 27 -2.27 -9.06 -1.03
C ILE A 27 -3.12 -8.17 -1.93
N CYS A 28 -3.57 -7.03 -1.42
CA CYS A 28 -4.10 -5.91 -2.18
C CYS A 28 -3.01 -4.86 -2.34
N LEU A 29 -2.64 -4.56 -3.60
CA LEU A 29 -1.71 -3.49 -3.95
C LEU A 29 -2.53 -2.31 -4.49
N VAL A 30 -2.61 -1.21 -3.75
CA VAL A 30 -3.47 -0.06 -4.10
C VAL A 30 -2.69 1.22 -4.26
N GLY A 31 -2.89 1.91 -5.39
CA GLY A 31 -2.25 3.20 -5.69
C GLY A 31 -2.80 3.82 -6.97
N SER A 32 -2.42 5.07 -7.25
CA SER A 32 -2.67 5.65 -8.56
C SER A 32 -1.74 5.06 -9.62
N SER A 33 -2.10 5.21 -10.89
CA SER A 33 -1.18 4.96 -12.02
C SER A 33 0.04 5.89 -11.96
N GLY A 34 1.08 5.59 -12.72
CA GLY A 34 2.35 6.32 -12.73
C GLY A 34 3.26 5.94 -11.55
N GLY A 35 3.91 6.92 -10.91
CA GLY A 35 4.94 6.71 -9.89
C GLY A 35 4.52 5.81 -8.72
N HIS A 36 3.29 5.95 -8.20
CA HIS A 36 2.80 5.08 -7.14
C HIS A 36 2.69 3.62 -7.58
N LEU A 37 2.22 3.36 -8.79
CA LEU A 37 2.17 2.02 -9.35
C LEU A 37 3.57 1.45 -9.54
N THR A 38 4.50 2.25 -10.04
CA THR A 38 5.92 1.86 -10.20
C THR A 38 6.53 1.46 -8.86
N HIS A 39 6.34 2.25 -7.81
CA HIS A 39 6.81 1.90 -6.46
C HIS A 39 6.31 0.54 -6.00
N LEU A 40 5.00 0.28 -6.16
CA LEU A 40 4.41 -1.01 -5.79
C LEU A 40 4.92 -2.16 -6.67
N TYR A 41 5.15 -1.89 -7.96
CA TYR A 41 5.68 -2.89 -8.90
C TYR A 41 7.12 -3.28 -8.56
N MET A 42 7.94 -2.34 -8.10
CA MET A 42 9.32 -2.60 -7.67
C MET A 42 9.41 -3.53 -6.44
N LEU A 43 8.32 -3.70 -5.70
CA LEU A 43 8.22 -4.72 -4.64
C LEU A 43 8.03 -6.14 -5.21
N LYS A 44 8.23 -6.36 -6.51
CA LYS A 44 8.07 -7.66 -7.19
C LYS A 44 8.77 -8.83 -6.48
N PRO A 45 9.99 -8.70 -5.94
CA PRO A 45 10.62 -9.77 -5.17
C PRO A 45 9.79 -10.25 -3.96
N PHE A 46 9.00 -9.35 -3.37
CA PHE A 46 8.12 -9.66 -2.24
C PHE A 46 6.81 -10.33 -2.67
N TRP A 47 6.14 -9.82 -3.71
CA TRP A 47 4.77 -10.24 -4.03
C TRP A 47 4.66 -11.29 -5.13
N LYS A 48 5.70 -11.54 -5.95
CA LYS A 48 5.64 -12.40 -7.15
C LYS A 48 5.08 -13.80 -6.90
N ASP A 49 5.38 -14.41 -5.76
CA ASP A 49 4.97 -15.76 -5.39
C ASP A 49 3.74 -15.81 -4.49
N LYS A 50 3.02 -14.67 -4.35
CA LYS A 50 1.86 -14.53 -3.47
C LYS A 50 0.59 -14.27 -4.25
N ASN A 51 -0.54 -14.75 -3.73
CA ASN A 51 -1.85 -14.39 -4.28
C ASN A 51 -2.06 -12.88 -4.12
N ARG A 52 -2.37 -12.18 -5.21
CA ARG A 52 -2.47 -10.72 -5.23
C ARG A 52 -3.50 -10.22 -6.20
N PHE A 53 -3.90 -8.99 -5.98
CA PHE A 53 -4.65 -8.17 -6.92
C PHE A 53 -4.28 -6.70 -6.78
N TRP A 54 -4.51 -5.96 -7.83
CA TRP A 54 -4.15 -4.55 -7.94
C TRP A 54 -5.40 -3.69 -7.97
N VAL A 55 -5.31 -2.49 -7.38
CA VAL A 55 -6.33 -1.45 -7.46
C VAL A 55 -5.66 -0.17 -7.90
N THR A 56 -5.98 0.29 -9.10
CA THR A 56 -5.36 1.47 -9.69
C THR A 56 -6.29 2.13 -10.70
N PHE A 57 -5.86 3.26 -11.27
CA PHE A 57 -6.61 3.90 -12.34
C PHE A 57 -6.50 3.11 -13.65
N ASP A 58 -7.60 3.00 -14.37
CA ASP A 58 -7.65 2.33 -15.66
C ASP A 58 -7.04 3.20 -16.76
N LYS A 59 -5.72 3.24 -16.81
CA LYS A 59 -4.91 3.97 -17.79
C LYS A 59 -3.99 3.05 -18.55
N GLU A 60 -3.49 3.49 -19.70
CA GLU A 60 -2.62 2.68 -20.58
C GLU A 60 -1.34 2.23 -19.88
N ASP A 61 -0.71 3.11 -19.10
CA ASP A 61 0.48 2.78 -18.31
C ASP A 61 0.20 1.65 -17.31
N ALA A 62 -0.94 1.71 -16.63
CA ALA A 62 -1.33 0.67 -15.67
C ALA A 62 -1.66 -0.66 -16.36
N ARG A 63 -2.37 -0.63 -17.48
CA ARG A 63 -2.70 -1.84 -18.27
C ARG A 63 -1.45 -2.52 -18.79
N SER A 64 -0.47 -1.74 -19.28
CA SER A 64 0.80 -2.27 -19.79
C SER A 64 1.64 -2.90 -18.67
N VAL A 65 1.82 -2.20 -17.54
CA VAL A 65 2.63 -2.69 -16.40
C VAL A 65 2.02 -3.92 -15.74
N LEU A 66 0.68 -3.98 -15.70
CA LEU A 66 -0.08 -5.04 -15.02
C LEU A 66 -0.67 -6.08 -16.00
N GLU A 67 -0.09 -6.21 -17.20
CA GLU A 67 -0.51 -7.24 -18.14
C GLU A 67 -0.44 -8.64 -17.51
N GLY A 68 -1.54 -9.38 -17.57
CA GLY A 68 -1.68 -10.69 -16.91
C GLY A 68 -1.96 -10.65 -15.40
N GLU A 69 -1.95 -9.49 -14.76
CA GLU A 69 -2.29 -9.32 -13.36
C GLU A 69 -3.81 -9.09 -13.16
N LYS A 70 -4.32 -9.52 -12.01
CA LYS A 70 -5.70 -9.21 -11.61
C LYS A 70 -5.81 -7.75 -11.16
N MET A 71 -6.41 -6.91 -11.97
CA MET A 71 -6.57 -5.47 -11.73
C MET A 71 -8.04 -5.09 -11.53
N TYR A 72 -8.30 -4.22 -10.58
CA TYR A 72 -9.57 -3.55 -10.36
C TYR A 72 -9.43 -2.05 -10.64
N PRO A 73 -10.24 -1.49 -11.54
CA PRO A 73 -10.22 -0.05 -11.79
C PRO A 73 -10.86 0.72 -10.62
N CYS A 74 -10.28 1.87 -10.30
CA CYS A 74 -10.86 2.85 -9.40
C CYS A 74 -11.19 4.16 -10.11
N TYR A 75 -12.06 4.96 -9.49
CA TYR A 75 -12.56 6.20 -10.09
C TYR A 75 -11.47 7.27 -10.14
N PHE A 76 -11.34 7.91 -11.30
CA PHE A 76 -10.43 9.02 -11.58
C PHE A 76 -11.22 10.20 -12.17
N PRO A 77 -10.87 11.48 -11.92
CA PRO A 77 -9.76 11.95 -11.06
C PRO A 77 -10.11 11.98 -9.57
N THR A 78 -9.08 11.86 -8.72
CA THR A 78 -9.25 11.85 -7.25
C THR A 78 -8.84 13.17 -6.57
N ASN A 79 -8.42 14.19 -7.33
CA ASN A 79 -7.83 15.42 -6.84
C ASN A 79 -8.79 16.19 -5.93
N ARG A 80 -8.60 16.07 -4.59
CA ARG A 80 -9.35 16.78 -3.53
C ARG A 80 -10.88 16.78 -3.73
N SER A 81 -11.42 15.73 -4.32
CA SER A 81 -12.84 15.58 -4.65
C SER A 81 -13.53 14.67 -3.64
N LEU A 82 -14.43 15.21 -2.84
CA LEU A 82 -15.28 14.42 -1.94
C LEU A 82 -16.15 13.42 -2.70
N LYS A 83 -16.63 13.82 -3.89
CA LYS A 83 -17.39 12.92 -4.78
C LYS A 83 -16.54 11.70 -5.17
N ALA A 84 -15.30 11.92 -5.60
CA ALA A 84 -14.39 10.84 -5.95
C ALA A 84 -14.06 9.96 -4.72
N LEU A 85 -13.92 10.54 -3.53
CA LEU A 85 -13.72 9.80 -2.30
C LEU A 85 -14.91 8.87 -2.01
N LEU A 86 -16.15 9.36 -2.10
CA LEU A 86 -17.35 8.56 -1.88
C LEU A 86 -17.48 7.41 -2.88
N ILE A 87 -17.22 7.69 -4.17
CA ILE A 87 -17.26 6.66 -5.22
C ILE A 87 -16.20 5.58 -4.93
N ASN A 88 -14.97 5.99 -4.65
CA ASN A 88 -13.88 5.06 -4.35
C ASN A 88 -14.11 4.30 -3.04
N THR A 89 -14.82 4.88 -2.06
CA THR A 89 -15.24 4.17 -0.84
C THR A 89 -16.21 3.03 -1.16
N LYS A 90 -17.20 3.27 -2.04
CA LYS A 90 -18.11 2.22 -2.51
C LYS A 90 -17.38 1.12 -3.29
N ILE A 91 -16.45 1.51 -4.16
CA ILE A 91 -15.61 0.57 -4.91
C ILE A 91 -14.77 -0.28 -3.94
N ALA A 92 -14.08 0.36 -2.99
CA ALA A 92 -13.28 -0.31 -1.98
C ALA A 92 -14.10 -1.31 -1.14
N TRP A 93 -15.29 -0.90 -0.71
CA TRP A 93 -16.20 -1.78 0.03
C TRP A 93 -16.51 -3.07 -0.75
N ASN A 94 -16.89 -2.94 -2.02
CA ASN A 94 -17.24 -4.08 -2.87
C ASN A 94 -16.05 -5.00 -3.13
N ILE A 95 -14.88 -4.43 -3.43
CA ILE A 95 -13.66 -5.19 -3.69
C ILE A 95 -13.21 -5.91 -2.44
N LEU A 96 -13.11 -5.23 -1.31
CA LEU A 96 -12.62 -5.81 -0.06
C LEU A 96 -13.55 -6.91 0.48
N ARG A 97 -14.88 -6.76 0.33
CA ARG A 97 -15.83 -7.83 0.68
C ARG A 97 -15.68 -9.07 -0.20
N LYS A 98 -15.42 -8.86 -1.49
CA LYS A 98 -15.23 -9.95 -2.46
C LYS A 98 -13.88 -10.65 -2.27
N GLU A 99 -12.81 -9.87 -2.22
CA GLU A 99 -11.44 -10.38 -2.25
C GLU A 99 -10.90 -10.77 -0.88
N LYS A 100 -11.33 -10.12 0.19
CA LYS A 100 -10.92 -10.38 1.59
C LYS A 100 -9.40 -10.49 1.73
N PRO A 101 -8.63 -9.44 1.38
CA PRO A 101 -7.18 -9.50 1.47
C PRO A 101 -6.72 -9.62 2.93
N ASP A 102 -5.64 -10.37 3.15
CA ASP A 102 -4.98 -10.43 4.45
C ASP A 102 -4.08 -9.21 4.68
N LEU A 103 -3.56 -8.62 3.58
CA LEU A 103 -2.62 -7.51 3.60
C LEU A 103 -2.98 -6.47 2.53
N ILE A 104 -2.94 -5.20 2.91
CA ILE A 104 -3.09 -4.08 1.98
C ILE A 104 -1.80 -3.25 2.01
N ILE A 105 -1.21 -3.03 0.83
CA ILE A 105 -0.01 -2.22 0.66
C ILE A 105 -0.32 -1.05 -0.25
N SER A 106 0.14 0.14 0.12
CA SER A 106 0.05 1.34 -0.72
C SER A 106 1.30 2.20 -0.61
N SER A 107 1.65 2.82 -1.72
CA SER A 107 2.65 3.90 -1.76
C SER A 107 2.02 5.29 -1.81
N GLY A 108 0.69 5.40 -1.71
CA GLY A 108 -0.01 6.69 -1.68
C GLY A 108 -1.16 6.83 -2.66
N ALA A 109 -1.47 8.08 -2.97
CA ALA A 109 -2.64 8.58 -3.65
C ALA A 109 -3.94 8.50 -2.82
N ALA A 110 -4.88 9.43 -3.12
CA ALA A 110 -6.14 9.55 -2.38
C ALA A 110 -7.02 8.29 -2.43
N VAL A 111 -6.88 7.47 -3.48
CA VAL A 111 -7.58 6.19 -3.60
C VAL A 111 -7.21 5.19 -2.50
N ALA A 112 -6.01 5.28 -1.92
CA ALA A 112 -5.58 4.38 -0.85
C ALA A 112 -6.37 4.59 0.45
N VAL A 113 -6.82 5.82 0.73
CA VAL A 113 -7.49 6.16 1.99
C VAL A 113 -8.69 5.25 2.29
N PRO A 114 -9.71 5.15 1.42
CA PRO A 114 -10.85 4.27 1.70
C PRO A 114 -10.46 2.79 1.83
N PHE A 115 -9.49 2.32 1.06
CA PHE A 115 -9.01 0.94 1.17
C PHE A 115 -8.36 0.66 2.51
N PHE A 116 -7.62 1.61 3.07
CA PHE A 116 -6.98 1.47 4.37
C PHE A 116 -7.99 1.47 5.51
N TYR A 117 -8.92 2.44 5.55
CA TYR A 117 -9.93 2.50 6.61
C TYR A 117 -10.86 1.27 6.59
N LEU A 118 -11.37 0.91 5.42
CA LEU A 118 -12.23 -0.27 5.28
C LEU A 118 -11.45 -1.58 5.47
N GLY A 119 -10.20 -1.64 4.98
CA GLY A 119 -9.33 -2.79 5.18
C GLY A 119 -9.07 -3.07 6.67
N LYS A 120 -8.82 -2.01 7.46
CA LYS A 120 -8.69 -2.13 8.92
C LYS A 120 -9.97 -2.68 9.55
N LEU A 121 -11.12 -2.16 9.11
CA LEU A 121 -12.43 -2.63 9.58
C LEU A 121 -12.66 -4.11 9.26
N PHE A 122 -12.17 -4.60 8.11
CA PHE A 122 -12.27 -6.00 7.70
C PHE A 122 -11.13 -6.89 8.23
N GLY A 123 -10.25 -6.35 9.07
CA GLY A 123 -9.18 -7.12 9.73
C GLY A 123 -7.92 -7.33 8.89
N ALA A 124 -7.78 -6.66 7.75
CA ALA A 124 -6.56 -6.71 6.98
C ALA A 124 -5.40 -5.96 7.68
N LYS A 125 -4.17 -6.46 7.53
CA LYS A 125 -2.97 -5.74 7.91
C LYS A 125 -2.67 -4.64 6.89
N LEU A 126 -2.13 -3.52 7.36
CA LEU A 126 -1.93 -2.32 6.56
C LEU A 126 -0.47 -1.90 6.56
N ILE A 127 0.13 -1.81 5.37
CA ILE A 127 1.48 -1.28 5.17
C ILE A 127 1.38 -0.07 4.25
N TYR A 128 1.87 1.06 4.73
CA TYR A 128 2.01 2.25 3.91
C TYR A 128 3.48 2.56 3.69
N ILE A 129 3.83 2.91 2.46
CA ILE A 129 5.19 3.28 2.06
C ILE A 129 5.13 4.74 1.61
N GLU A 130 5.80 5.64 2.32
CA GLU A 130 5.85 7.04 1.92
C GLU A 130 6.66 7.20 0.62
N VAL A 131 6.27 8.16 -0.20
CA VAL A 131 6.89 8.38 -1.50
C VAL A 131 8.32 8.91 -1.37
N PHE A 132 9.16 8.54 -2.32
CA PHE A 132 10.58 8.85 -2.35
C PHE A 132 10.87 10.36 -2.48
N ASP A 133 10.03 11.10 -3.19
CA ASP A 133 10.20 12.53 -3.48
C ASP A 133 9.79 13.45 -2.31
N ARG A 134 9.37 12.90 -1.18
CA ARG A 134 8.94 13.65 0.01
C ARG A 134 9.89 13.45 1.17
N ILE A 135 11.02 14.16 1.15
CA ILE A 135 12.08 13.99 2.16
C ILE A 135 11.65 14.57 3.53
N ASP A 136 11.14 15.81 3.54
CA ASP A 136 10.86 16.58 4.75
C ASP A 136 9.38 16.97 4.95
N LYS A 137 8.54 16.68 3.95
CA LYS A 137 7.12 17.06 3.96
C LYS A 137 6.23 15.83 3.80
N PRO A 138 5.26 15.65 4.70
CA PRO A 138 4.34 14.51 4.62
C PRO A 138 3.38 14.69 3.46
N THR A 139 2.99 13.56 2.84
CA THR A 139 1.82 13.55 1.95
C THR A 139 0.52 13.65 2.76
N ILE A 140 -0.54 14.18 2.14
CA ILE A 140 -1.87 14.21 2.78
C ILE A 140 -2.35 12.79 3.05
N THR A 141 -2.16 11.88 2.09
CA THR A 141 -2.52 10.47 2.26
C THR A 141 -1.75 9.83 3.41
N GLY A 142 -0.43 10.03 3.46
CA GLY A 142 0.40 9.53 4.55
C GLY A 142 -0.08 10.00 5.92
N LYS A 143 -0.37 11.30 6.08
CA LYS A 143 -0.93 11.84 7.33
C LYS A 143 -2.25 11.16 7.74
N LEU A 144 -3.16 10.96 6.77
CA LEU A 144 -4.47 10.38 7.03
C LEU A 144 -4.39 8.91 7.45
N VAL A 145 -3.47 8.13 6.86
CA VAL A 145 -3.37 6.69 7.15
C VAL A 145 -2.39 6.35 8.28
N TYR A 146 -1.46 7.26 8.62
CA TYR A 146 -0.45 7.04 9.65
C TYR A 146 -0.99 6.50 10.99
N PRO A 147 -2.11 7.03 11.54
CA PRO A 147 -2.62 6.56 12.83
C PRO A 147 -3.23 5.15 12.80
N ILE A 148 -3.55 4.62 11.62
CA ILE A 148 -4.27 3.34 11.49
C ILE A 148 -3.44 2.19 10.91
N VAL A 149 -2.27 2.49 10.32
CA VAL A 149 -1.44 1.46 9.69
C VAL A 149 -0.71 0.59 10.72
N ASP A 150 -0.49 -0.67 10.37
CA ASP A 150 0.31 -1.58 11.18
C ASP A 150 1.81 -1.35 10.98
N ARG A 151 2.23 -0.95 9.77
CA ARG A 151 3.60 -0.54 9.45
C ARG A 151 3.59 0.68 8.53
N PHE A 152 4.38 1.67 8.87
CA PHE A 152 4.62 2.84 8.06
C PHE A 152 6.10 2.86 7.65
N ILE A 153 6.37 2.70 6.35
CA ILE A 153 7.73 2.62 5.82
C ILE A 153 8.11 3.99 5.28
N VAL A 154 9.26 4.49 5.71
CA VAL A 154 9.88 5.71 5.22
C VAL A 154 11.15 5.36 4.44
N GLN A 155 11.48 6.17 3.45
CA GLN A 155 12.64 5.94 2.58
C GLN A 155 13.85 6.80 2.95
N TRP A 156 13.65 7.80 3.83
CA TRP A 156 14.66 8.72 4.32
C TRP A 156 14.59 8.83 5.84
N GLU A 157 15.74 8.97 6.49
CA GLU A 157 15.77 9.18 7.95
C GLU A 157 15.08 10.49 8.36
N GLU A 158 15.16 11.51 7.51
CA GLU A 158 14.51 12.81 7.71
C GLU A 158 13.00 12.69 7.85
N GLN A 159 12.38 11.74 7.18
CA GLN A 159 10.93 11.49 7.27
C GLN A 159 10.51 11.06 8.68
N LYS A 160 11.40 10.51 9.49
CA LYS A 160 11.12 10.16 10.90
C LYS A 160 10.81 11.39 11.76
N LYS A 161 11.26 12.59 11.37
CA LYS A 161 10.86 13.86 12.04
C LYS A 161 9.36 14.11 11.92
N VAL A 162 8.75 13.65 10.82
CA VAL A 162 7.31 13.78 10.54
C VAL A 162 6.55 12.53 10.98
N TYR A 163 7.15 11.37 10.82
CA TYR A 163 6.60 10.06 11.14
C TYR A 163 7.50 9.31 12.14
N PRO A 164 7.45 9.66 13.44
CA PRO A 164 8.38 9.10 14.44
C PRO A 164 8.37 7.57 14.56
N LYS A 165 7.21 6.94 14.26
CA LYS A 165 7.08 5.47 14.21
C LYS A 165 7.38 4.88 12.84
N GLY A 166 7.87 5.70 11.91
CA GLY A 166 8.27 5.24 10.57
C GLY A 166 9.49 4.34 10.64
N ILE A 167 9.45 3.23 9.90
CA ILE A 167 10.54 2.27 9.78
C ILE A 167 11.31 2.60 8.52
N ASN A 168 12.59 2.97 8.64
CA ASN A 168 13.46 3.16 7.49
C ASN A 168 14.09 1.83 7.10
N LEU A 169 13.75 1.35 5.90
CA LEU A 169 14.32 0.13 5.31
C LEU A 169 15.22 0.45 4.10
N GLY A 170 15.61 1.71 3.95
CA GLY A 170 16.31 2.20 2.77
C GLY A 170 15.37 2.56 1.63
N SER A 171 15.95 3.01 0.50
CA SER A 171 15.20 3.37 -0.69
C SER A 171 14.70 2.12 -1.45
N ILE A 172 13.52 2.25 -2.07
CA ILE A 172 12.99 1.23 -2.99
C ILE A 172 13.73 1.28 -4.33
N PHE A 173 14.31 2.41 -4.70
CA PHE A 173 15.11 2.64 -5.91
C PHE A 173 16.60 2.41 -5.68
#